data_cdd2293dd2c558025b997568bd8e51b6
#
_entry.id   cdd2293dd2c558025b997568bd8e51b6
#
_cell.length_a   1.000
_cell.length_b   1.000
_cell.length_c   1.000
_cell.angle_alpha   90.00
_cell.angle_beta   90.00
_cell.angle_gamma   90.00
#
_symmetry.space_group_name_H-M   'P 1'
#
loop_
_entity.id
_entity.type
_entity.pdbx_description
1 polymer ?
#
loop_
_entity_poly.entity_id
_entity_poly.type
_entity_poly.pdbx_seq_one_letter_code
_entity_poly.pdbx_strand_id
1 'polypeptide(L)'
;MVTQHTETELLMLSTTWMETHWKKEQNMKSSNTTTDELLLYAVTDRAWLGNETLYEQVEKSLKGGVTFVQLREKKLDEESFLQEAIEIKELCKKYNVPFVINDNVDIAIKMDADGVHVGQSDMEAGDVRKKLGPDKIIGVSAQTVEQAILAEKHGADYLGVGAVFPTGSKDDAEDVPFETLKAICEAVSIPVIAIGGITKDNVKELAGSGICGIAVISAIFASKDIETATKELKVNTIKAVK
;
A
#
# COMPACT_ATOMS: atom_id res chain seq x y z
N MET A 1 -9.31 21.19 44.59
CA MET A 1 -9.65 19.80 44.98
C MET A 1 -9.08 18.88 43.91
N VAL A 2 -7.98 18.20 44.25
CA VAL A 2 -7.37 17.20 43.36
C VAL A 2 -8.06 15.88 43.69
N THR A 3 -8.80 15.31 42.75
CA THR A 3 -9.42 13.99 42.90
C THR A 3 -8.32 12.94 42.92
N GLN A 4 -8.10 12.35 44.11
CA GLN A 4 -7.28 11.16 44.24
C GLN A 4 -8.04 9.99 43.61
N HIS A 5 -7.53 9.49 42.49
CA HIS A 5 -7.96 8.19 41.95
C HIS A 5 -7.48 7.11 42.92
N THR A 6 -8.37 6.19 43.27
CA THR A 6 -8.03 5.09 44.20
C THR A 6 -7.02 4.14 43.52
N GLU A 7 -6.14 3.52 44.34
CA GLU A 7 -5.17 2.51 43.85
C GLU A 7 -5.85 1.42 42.99
N THR A 8 -7.11 1.11 43.26
CA THR A 8 -7.91 0.11 42.53
C THR A 8 -8.25 0.59 41.11
N GLU A 9 -8.52 1.89 40.87
CA GLU A 9 -8.78 2.44 39.56
C GLU A 9 -7.50 2.50 38.71
N LEU A 10 -6.37 2.82 39.32
CA LEU A 10 -5.06 2.78 38.64
C LEU A 10 -4.64 1.36 38.25
N LEU A 11 -4.92 0.37 39.10
CA LEU A 11 -4.70 -1.05 38.82
C LEU A 11 -5.61 -1.56 37.67
N MET A 12 -6.91 -1.18 37.66
CA MET A 12 -7.82 -1.55 36.56
C MET A 12 -7.42 -0.93 35.22
N LEU A 13 -6.99 0.32 35.23
CA LEU A 13 -6.49 0.99 34.01
C LEU A 13 -5.20 0.35 33.50
N SER A 14 -4.29 -0.05 34.39
CA SER A 14 -3.03 -0.71 34.03
C SER A 14 -3.25 -2.14 33.52
N THR A 15 -4.19 -2.90 34.10
CA THR A 15 -4.52 -4.26 33.64
C THR A 15 -5.24 -4.22 32.28
N THR A 16 -6.18 -3.29 32.09
CA THR A 16 -6.88 -3.13 30.82
C THR A 16 -5.92 -2.65 29.70
N TRP A 17 -4.96 -1.78 30.04
CA TRP A 17 -3.93 -1.33 29.12
C TRP A 17 -2.96 -2.48 28.75
N MET A 18 -2.52 -3.27 29.72
CA MET A 18 -1.66 -4.44 29.52
C MET A 18 -2.39 -5.55 28.75
N GLU A 19 -3.67 -5.81 29.04
CA GLU A 19 -4.46 -6.80 28.28
C GLU A 19 -4.70 -6.37 26.84
N THR A 20 -4.93 -5.08 26.56
CA THR A 20 -5.04 -4.57 25.20
C THR A 20 -3.72 -4.61 24.44
N HIS A 21 -2.60 -4.29 25.09
CA HIS A 21 -1.26 -4.40 24.49
C HIS A 21 -0.84 -5.87 24.32
N TRP A 22 -1.10 -6.73 25.30
CA TRP A 22 -0.83 -8.17 25.19
C TRP A 22 -1.66 -8.86 24.11
N LYS A 23 -2.94 -8.48 23.95
CA LYS A 23 -3.78 -8.96 22.83
C LYS A 23 -3.31 -8.41 21.49
N LYS A 24 -2.79 -7.20 21.45
CA LYS A 24 -2.18 -6.60 20.26
C LYS A 24 -0.90 -7.35 19.86
N GLU A 25 -0.06 -7.74 20.82
CA GLU A 25 1.15 -8.54 20.57
C GLU A 25 0.86 -10.00 20.18
N GLN A 26 -0.18 -10.63 20.75
CA GLN A 26 -0.54 -12.02 20.41
C GLN A 26 -1.33 -12.18 19.11
N ASN A 27 -2.01 -11.11 18.64
CA ASN A 27 -2.75 -11.11 17.38
C ASN A 27 -1.96 -10.51 16.19
N MET A 28 -0.70 -10.15 16.38
CA MET A 28 0.18 -9.78 15.27
C MET A 28 0.49 -11.03 14.44
N LYS A 29 -0.41 -11.37 13.53
CA LYS A 29 -0.04 -12.14 12.36
C LYS A 29 1.12 -11.36 11.71
N SER A 30 2.29 -11.97 11.55
CA SER A 30 3.35 -11.30 10.80
C SER A 30 2.81 -10.99 9.42
N SER A 31 2.78 -9.72 9.05
CA SER A 31 2.42 -9.30 7.70
C SER A 31 3.33 -10.01 6.69
N ASN A 32 2.80 -10.43 5.55
CA ASN A 32 3.59 -11.02 4.48
C ASN A 32 4.44 -9.97 3.74
N THR A 33 4.42 -8.72 4.19
CA THR A 33 5.27 -7.62 3.69
C THR A 33 5.73 -6.74 4.84
N THR A 34 6.82 -5.99 4.62
CA THR A 34 7.46 -5.13 5.61
C THR A 34 7.22 -3.65 5.30
N THR A 35 7.40 -2.79 6.30
CA THR A 35 7.32 -1.33 6.13
C THR A 35 8.40 -0.80 5.19
N ASP A 36 9.58 -1.41 5.16
CA ASP A 36 10.68 -1.01 4.27
C ASP A 36 10.36 -1.34 2.80
N GLU A 37 9.71 -2.49 2.55
CA GLU A 37 9.23 -2.85 1.21
C GLU A 37 8.12 -1.90 0.73
N LEU A 38 7.28 -1.40 1.61
CA LEU A 38 6.17 -0.50 1.27
C LEU A 38 6.56 0.98 1.19
N LEU A 39 7.85 1.35 1.41
CA LEU A 39 8.31 2.74 1.49
C LEU A 39 8.00 3.56 0.24
N LEU A 40 8.34 3.06 -0.96
CA LEU A 40 8.04 3.72 -2.24
C LEU A 40 7.47 2.71 -3.22
N TYR A 41 6.18 2.80 -3.42
CA TYR A 41 5.37 1.86 -4.13
C TYR A 41 4.95 2.43 -5.50
N ALA A 42 5.38 1.81 -6.59
CA ALA A 42 5.00 2.20 -7.94
C ALA A 42 3.77 1.40 -8.40
N VAL A 43 2.72 2.10 -8.82
CA VAL A 43 1.56 1.51 -9.50
C VAL A 43 1.63 1.88 -10.98
N THR A 44 1.63 0.88 -11.87
CA THR A 44 1.76 1.11 -13.32
C THR A 44 0.48 1.68 -13.93
N ASP A 45 0.64 2.45 -15.01
CA ASP A 45 -0.47 2.92 -15.82
C ASP A 45 -0.02 3.16 -17.28
N ARG A 46 -0.70 2.58 -18.25
CA ARG A 46 -0.41 2.70 -19.69
C ARG A 46 -0.58 4.11 -20.25
N ALA A 47 -1.28 5.00 -19.55
CA ALA A 47 -1.48 6.38 -20.02
C ALA A 47 -0.14 7.14 -20.20
N TRP A 48 0.94 6.69 -19.57
CA TRP A 48 2.22 7.39 -19.52
C TRP A 48 3.33 6.73 -20.35
N LEU A 49 3.04 5.68 -21.15
CA LEU A 49 4.07 4.93 -21.88
C LEU A 49 4.82 5.77 -22.94
N GLY A 50 4.13 6.69 -23.60
CA GLY A 50 4.76 7.44 -24.68
C GLY A 50 5.29 6.49 -25.77
N ASN A 51 6.61 6.52 -26.01
CA ASN A 51 7.32 5.63 -26.95
C ASN A 51 8.04 4.47 -26.24
N GLU A 52 7.88 4.33 -24.93
CA GLU A 52 8.54 3.29 -24.14
C GLU A 52 7.59 2.11 -23.87
N THR A 53 8.17 0.94 -23.62
CA THR A 53 7.43 -0.21 -23.11
C THR A 53 7.20 -0.06 -21.59
N LEU A 54 6.21 -0.78 -21.08
CA LEU A 54 5.98 -0.82 -19.63
C LEU A 54 7.20 -1.40 -18.89
N TYR A 55 7.85 -2.41 -19.48
CA TYR A 55 9.08 -3.00 -18.96
C TYR A 55 10.19 -1.97 -18.76
N GLU A 56 10.45 -1.14 -19.80
CA GLU A 56 11.50 -0.10 -19.73
C GLU A 56 11.19 0.93 -18.65
N GLN A 57 9.93 1.36 -18.50
CA GLN A 57 9.54 2.32 -17.48
C GLN A 57 9.65 1.75 -16.06
N VAL A 58 9.19 0.50 -15.87
CA VAL A 58 9.34 -0.19 -14.57
C VAL A 58 10.81 -0.39 -14.23
N GLU A 59 11.66 -0.77 -15.20
CA GLU A 59 13.09 -0.92 -14.94
C GLU A 59 13.74 0.39 -14.50
N LYS A 60 13.40 1.53 -15.13
CA LYS A 60 13.87 2.85 -14.71
C LYS A 60 13.42 3.19 -13.30
N SER A 61 12.17 2.88 -12.94
CA SER A 61 11.66 3.12 -11.59
C SER A 61 12.39 2.25 -10.54
N LEU A 62 12.69 1.00 -10.87
CA LEU A 62 13.48 0.10 -10.01
C LEU A 62 14.91 0.61 -9.82
N LYS A 63 15.58 1.07 -10.89
CA LYS A 63 16.90 1.75 -10.82
C LYS A 63 16.85 3.03 -9.98
N GLY A 64 15.72 3.72 -10.00
CA GLY A 64 15.44 4.89 -9.14
C GLY A 64 15.20 4.54 -7.68
N GLY A 65 14.98 3.26 -7.37
CA GLY A 65 14.86 2.78 -5.99
C GLY A 65 13.43 2.57 -5.49
N VAL A 66 12.49 2.30 -6.38
CA VAL A 66 11.16 1.75 -6.01
C VAL A 66 11.37 0.50 -5.17
N THR A 67 10.55 0.33 -4.14
CA THR A 67 10.64 -0.77 -3.17
C THR A 67 9.48 -1.76 -3.27
N PHE A 68 8.44 -1.43 -4.06
CA PHE A 68 7.27 -2.29 -4.30
C PHE A 68 6.63 -1.95 -5.64
N VAL A 69 6.17 -2.93 -6.41
CA VAL A 69 5.57 -2.73 -7.73
C VAL A 69 4.20 -3.39 -7.81
N GLN A 70 3.19 -2.64 -8.29
CA GLN A 70 1.87 -3.14 -8.64
C GLN A 70 1.64 -2.99 -10.13
N LEU A 71 1.34 -4.09 -10.80
CA LEU A 71 0.88 -4.07 -12.18
C LEU A 71 -0.63 -3.82 -12.21
N ARG A 72 -0.99 -2.62 -12.68
CA ARG A 72 -2.38 -2.22 -12.93
C ARG A 72 -2.64 -2.23 -14.42
N GLU A 73 -3.49 -3.17 -14.86
CA GLU A 73 -3.89 -3.31 -16.25
C GLU A 73 -5.42 -3.33 -16.37
N LYS A 74 -5.96 -2.53 -17.28
CA LYS A 74 -7.41 -2.36 -17.45
C LYS A 74 -7.88 -2.59 -18.90
N LYS A 75 -6.97 -2.81 -19.84
CA LYS A 75 -7.29 -2.81 -21.28
C LYS A 75 -6.81 -4.05 -22.04
N LEU A 76 -5.86 -4.80 -21.52
CA LEU A 76 -5.36 -6.01 -22.16
C LEU A 76 -6.36 -7.16 -21.99
N ASP A 77 -6.38 -8.04 -22.99
CA ASP A 77 -6.96 -9.37 -22.85
C ASP A 77 -6.15 -10.21 -21.83
N GLU A 78 -6.75 -11.31 -21.39
CA GLU A 78 -6.17 -12.12 -20.32
C GLU A 78 -4.79 -12.71 -20.66
N GLU A 79 -4.59 -13.14 -21.92
CA GLU A 79 -3.32 -13.76 -22.36
C GLU A 79 -2.20 -12.71 -22.40
N SER A 80 -2.47 -11.56 -22.99
CA SER A 80 -1.54 -10.42 -23.04
C SER A 80 -1.21 -9.89 -21.65
N PHE A 81 -2.21 -9.81 -20.75
CA PHE A 81 -1.99 -9.40 -19.37
C PHE A 81 -1.10 -10.41 -18.64
N LEU A 82 -1.36 -11.70 -18.80
CA LEU A 82 -0.56 -12.75 -18.15
C LEU A 82 0.90 -12.69 -18.62
N GLN A 83 1.13 -12.54 -19.92
CA GLN A 83 2.49 -12.45 -20.48
C GLN A 83 3.24 -11.23 -19.93
N GLU A 84 2.63 -10.06 -19.95
CA GLU A 84 3.24 -8.85 -19.38
C GLU A 84 3.52 -8.97 -17.88
N ALA A 85 2.58 -9.58 -17.12
CA ALA A 85 2.74 -9.81 -15.70
C ALA A 85 3.94 -10.70 -15.39
N ILE A 86 4.16 -11.77 -16.19
CA ILE A 86 5.33 -12.65 -16.05
C ILE A 86 6.62 -11.88 -16.31
N GLU A 87 6.67 -11.06 -17.36
CA GLU A 87 7.87 -10.27 -17.70
C GLU A 87 8.22 -9.26 -16.61
N ILE A 88 7.23 -8.54 -16.07
CA ILE A 88 7.43 -7.57 -14.99
C ILE A 88 7.82 -8.25 -13.68
N LYS A 89 7.22 -9.41 -13.35
CA LYS A 89 7.61 -10.19 -12.18
C LYS A 89 9.09 -10.60 -12.23
N GLU A 90 9.55 -11.15 -13.35
CA GLU A 90 10.95 -11.54 -13.51
C GLU A 90 11.90 -10.34 -13.43
N LEU A 91 11.45 -9.17 -13.90
CA LEU A 91 12.18 -7.93 -13.73
C LEU A 91 12.28 -7.52 -12.25
N CYS A 92 11.15 -7.48 -11.53
CA CYS A 92 11.11 -7.13 -10.10
C CYS A 92 11.99 -8.07 -9.26
N LYS A 93 11.97 -9.37 -9.58
CA LYS A 93 12.82 -10.38 -8.94
C LYS A 93 14.32 -10.07 -9.05
N LYS A 94 14.80 -9.55 -10.20
CA LYS A 94 16.21 -9.16 -10.40
C LYS A 94 16.64 -8.04 -9.43
N TYR A 95 15.69 -7.21 -9.00
CA TYR A 95 15.92 -6.10 -8.07
C TYR A 95 15.54 -6.43 -6.62
N ASN A 96 15.07 -7.66 -6.34
CA ASN A 96 14.54 -8.10 -5.05
C ASN A 96 13.39 -7.19 -4.54
N VAL A 97 12.47 -6.83 -5.44
CA VAL A 97 11.32 -5.97 -5.16
C VAL A 97 10.05 -6.81 -5.27
N PRO A 98 9.17 -6.81 -4.26
CA PRO A 98 7.88 -7.50 -4.30
C PRO A 98 7.00 -7.00 -5.44
N PHE A 99 6.24 -7.93 -6.03
CA PHE A 99 5.38 -7.68 -7.18
C PHE A 99 3.96 -8.20 -6.96
N VAL A 100 2.98 -7.33 -7.09
CA VAL A 100 1.56 -7.68 -6.93
C VAL A 100 0.73 -7.29 -8.16
N ILE A 101 -0.39 -7.99 -8.33
CA ILE A 101 -1.38 -7.71 -9.38
C ILE A 101 -2.51 -6.87 -8.81
N ASN A 102 -2.98 -5.87 -9.56
CA ASN A 102 -4.15 -5.09 -9.20
C ASN A 102 -5.45 -5.83 -9.57
N ASP A 103 -6.36 -6.00 -8.62
CA ASP A 103 -7.73 -6.53 -8.71
C ASP A 103 -7.85 -7.98 -9.23
N ASN A 104 -7.03 -8.42 -10.15
CA ASN A 104 -7.17 -9.72 -10.82
C ASN A 104 -6.51 -10.87 -10.05
N VAL A 105 -7.26 -11.48 -9.13
CA VAL A 105 -6.81 -12.60 -8.29
C VAL A 105 -6.45 -13.83 -9.13
N ASP A 106 -7.17 -14.09 -10.21
CA ASP A 106 -6.95 -15.29 -11.04
C ASP A 106 -5.64 -15.19 -11.81
N ILE A 107 -5.28 -14.01 -12.35
CA ILE A 107 -3.96 -13.77 -12.95
C ILE A 107 -2.85 -13.91 -11.89
N ALA A 108 -3.05 -13.37 -10.69
CA ALA A 108 -2.06 -13.48 -9.61
C ALA A 108 -1.78 -14.95 -9.25
N ILE A 109 -2.80 -15.80 -9.20
CA ILE A 109 -2.66 -17.23 -8.96
C ILE A 109 -1.94 -17.93 -10.13
N LYS A 110 -2.39 -17.67 -11.38
CA LYS A 110 -1.84 -18.32 -12.59
C LYS A 110 -0.34 -18.09 -12.76
N MET A 111 0.13 -16.89 -12.43
CA MET A 111 1.54 -16.52 -12.58
C MET A 111 2.34 -16.65 -11.28
N ASP A 112 1.69 -17.08 -10.19
CA ASP A 112 2.30 -17.18 -8.87
C ASP A 112 2.89 -15.83 -8.39
N ALA A 113 2.14 -14.73 -8.54
CA ALA A 113 2.57 -13.41 -8.05
C ALA A 113 2.88 -13.43 -6.55
N ASP A 114 3.65 -12.46 -6.06
CA ASP A 114 3.87 -12.32 -4.62
C ASP A 114 2.57 -11.98 -3.87
N GLY A 115 1.59 -11.37 -4.57
CA GLY A 115 0.28 -11.09 -4.02
C GLY A 115 -0.65 -10.31 -4.95
N VAL A 116 -1.68 -9.72 -4.34
CA VAL A 116 -2.65 -8.84 -5.01
C VAL A 116 -2.92 -7.58 -4.20
N HIS A 117 -3.37 -6.54 -4.87
CA HIS A 117 -4.01 -5.38 -4.26
C HIS A 117 -5.43 -5.24 -4.79
N VAL A 118 -6.43 -5.20 -3.90
CA VAL A 118 -7.85 -5.14 -4.26
C VAL A 118 -8.52 -3.87 -3.71
N GLY A 119 -9.52 -3.37 -4.44
CA GLY A 119 -10.41 -2.31 -3.99
C GLY A 119 -11.59 -2.85 -3.17
N GLN A 120 -12.46 -1.93 -2.70
CA GLN A 120 -13.64 -2.30 -1.90
C GLN A 120 -14.71 -3.06 -2.72
N SER A 121 -14.74 -2.84 -4.05
CA SER A 121 -15.72 -3.44 -4.97
C SER A 121 -15.29 -4.77 -5.58
N ASP A 122 -14.00 -5.14 -5.44
CA ASP A 122 -13.45 -6.25 -6.24
C ASP A 122 -13.67 -7.61 -5.59
N MET A 123 -13.25 -7.77 -4.37
CA MET A 123 -13.49 -8.98 -3.57
C MET A 123 -13.16 -8.69 -2.12
N GLU A 124 -13.97 -9.18 -1.19
CA GLU A 124 -13.62 -9.06 0.23
C GLU A 124 -12.28 -9.74 0.52
N ALA A 125 -11.41 -9.07 1.29
CA ALA A 125 -10.06 -9.56 1.61
C ALA A 125 -10.05 -11.00 2.16
N GLY A 126 -11.10 -11.39 2.89
CA GLY A 126 -11.27 -12.75 3.42
C GLY A 126 -11.44 -13.82 2.34
N ASP A 127 -12.12 -13.50 1.23
CA ASP A 127 -12.28 -14.44 0.11
C ASP A 127 -11.02 -14.48 -0.75
N VAL A 128 -10.34 -13.35 -0.92
CA VAL A 128 -9.01 -13.29 -1.55
C VAL A 128 -8.01 -14.15 -0.78
N ARG A 129 -7.99 -14.04 0.57
CA ARG A 129 -7.12 -14.85 1.44
C ARG A 129 -7.38 -16.35 1.30
N LYS A 130 -8.64 -16.77 1.21
CA LYS A 130 -9.01 -18.18 0.99
C LYS A 130 -8.48 -18.72 -0.35
N LYS A 131 -8.53 -17.91 -1.42
CA LYS A 131 -8.05 -18.28 -2.75
C LYS A 131 -6.54 -18.29 -2.87
N LEU A 132 -5.85 -17.28 -2.34
CA LEU A 132 -4.39 -17.10 -2.46
C LEU A 132 -3.59 -17.93 -1.45
N GLY A 133 -4.19 -18.31 -0.33
CA GLY A 133 -3.49 -18.98 0.77
C GLY A 133 -2.83 -18.00 1.75
N PRO A 134 -2.15 -18.53 2.79
CA PRO A 134 -1.67 -17.72 3.92
C PRO A 134 -0.41 -16.89 3.60
N ASP A 135 0.38 -17.31 2.61
CA ASP A 135 1.74 -16.79 2.40
C ASP A 135 1.83 -15.69 1.34
N LYS A 136 0.70 -15.37 0.66
CA LYS A 136 0.66 -14.32 -0.36
C LYS A 136 0.28 -12.98 0.24
N ILE A 137 0.85 -11.90 -0.31
CA ILE A 137 0.58 -10.52 0.10
C ILE A 137 -0.82 -10.11 -0.37
N ILE A 138 -1.62 -9.56 0.54
CA ILE A 138 -2.92 -8.94 0.21
C ILE A 138 -2.91 -7.49 0.66
N GLY A 139 -2.93 -6.58 -0.30
CA GLY A 139 -3.19 -5.17 -0.08
C GLY A 139 -4.66 -4.84 -0.29
N VAL A 140 -5.20 -3.94 0.52
CA VAL A 140 -6.59 -3.49 0.41
C VAL A 140 -6.65 -1.97 0.41
N SER A 141 -7.42 -1.39 -0.53
CA SER A 141 -7.75 0.04 -0.48
C SER A 141 -8.73 0.33 0.64
N ALA A 142 -8.53 1.40 1.41
CA ALA A 142 -9.47 1.87 2.43
C ALA A 142 -9.57 3.40 2.43
N GLN A 143 -10.77 3.92 2.76
CA GLN A 143 -11.07 5.34 2.82
C GLN A 143 -11.63 5.75 4.18
N THR A 144 -12.09 4.78 4.98
CA THR A 144 -12.63 5.00 6.33
C THR A 144 -11.97 4.07 7.35
N VAL A 145 -12.07 4.42 8.63
CA VAL A 145 -11.57 3.62 9.74
C VAL A 145 -12.26 2.25 9.78
N GLU A 146 -13.56 2.19 9.51
CA GLU A 146 -14.35 0.96 9.49
C GLU A 146 -13.87 0.00 8.41
N GLN A 147 -13.61 0.52 7.19
CA GLN A 147 -13.05 -0.26 6.08
C GLN A 147 -11.66 -0.81 6.43
N ALA A 148 -10.82 0.01 7.06
CA ALA A 148 -9.47 -0.36 7.46
C ALA A 148 -9.48 -1.52 8.49
N ILE A 149 -10.28 -1.40 9.55
CA ILE A 149 -10.45 -2.43 10.58
C ILE A 149 -11.01 -3.73 9.97
N LEU A 150 -11.97 -3.63 9.07
CA LEU A 150 -12.58 -4.78 8.41
C LEU A 150 -11.56 -5.50 7.51
N ALA A 151 -10.78 -4.76 6.73
CA ALA A 151 -9.74 -5.31 5.87
C ALA A 151 -8.66 -6.05 6.68
N GLU A 152 -8.17 -5.46 7.78
CA GLU A 152 -7.22 -6.12 8.69
C GLU A 152 -7.81 -7.41 9.27
N LYS A 153 -9.04 -7.37 9.77
CA LYS A 153 -9.75 -8.54 10.32
C LYS A 153 -9.90 -9.66 9.29
N HIS A 154 -10.05 -9.32 8.03
CA HIS A 154 -10.19 -10.26 6.92
C HIS A 154 -8.84 -10.72 6.34
N GLY A 155 -7.73 -10.31 6.92
CA GLY A 155 -6.40 -10.83 6.60
C GLY A 155 -5.65 -10.03 5.53
N ALA A 156 -5.93 -8.73 5.36
CA ALA A 156 -5.05 -7.83 4.63
C ALA A 156 -3.67 -7.76 5.32
N ASP A 157 -2.61 -7.64 4.52
CA ASP A 157 -1.24 -7.49 4.99
C ASP A 157 -0.83 -6.01 5.04
N TYR A 158 -1.45 -5.16 4.23
CA TYR A 158 -1.27 -3.70 4.26
C TYR A 158 -2.51 -2.99 3.70
N LEU A 159 -2.60 -1.69 3.99
CA LEU A 159 -3.65 -0.83 3.45
C LEU A 159 -3.07 0.26 2.53
N GLY A 160 -3.78 0.51 1.42
CA GLY A 160 -3.59 1.70 0.58
C GLY A 160 -4.71 2.71 0.87
N VAL A 161 -4.37 3.86 1.46
CA VAL A 161 -5.36 4.85 1.89
C VAL A 161 -5.30 6.10 1.02
N GLY A 162 -6.39 6.47 0.43
CA GLY A 162 -6.49 7.64 -0.46
C GLY A 162 -7.83 7.75 -1.19
N ALA A 163 -8.01 8.86 -1.99
CA ALA A 163 -6.94 9.78 -2.40
C ALA A 163 -6.63 10.83 -1.30
N VAL A 164 -5.35 10.98 -0.94
CA VAL A 164 -4.94 11.97 0.09
C VAL A 164 -4.74 13.37 -0.47
N PHE A 165 -4.62 13.51 -1.78
CA PHE A 165 -4.62 14.78 -2.51
C PHE A 165 -5.46 14.63 -3.79
N PRO A 166 -6.00 15.73 -4.36
CA PRO A 166 -6.74 15.68 -5.62
C PRO A 166 -5.97 14.97 -6.73
N THR A 167 -6.62 14.04 -7.43
CA THR A 167 -5.98 13.21 -8.45
C THR A 167 -6.90 12.97 -9.64
N GLY A 168 -6.34 12.88 -10.84
CA GLY A 168 -7.03 12.45 -12.05
C GLY A 168 -6.76 11.00 -12.46
N SER A 169 -6.09 10.21 -11.60
CA SER A 169 -5.71 8.82 -11.95
C SER A 169 -6.80 7.78 -11.69
N LYS A 170 -7.85 8.15 -10.92
CA LYS A 170 -9.08 7.39 -10.71
C LYS A 170 -10.26 8.35 -10.73
N ASP A 171 -11.27 8.06 -11.56
CA ASP A 171 -12.45 8.93 -11.73
C ASP A 171 -13.40 8.92 -10.51
N ASP A 172 -13.30 7.91 -9.65
CA ASP A 172 -14.15 7.63 -8.48
C ASP A 172 -13.41 7.79 -7.13
N ALA A 173 -12.25 8.46 -7.15
CA ALA A 173 -11.47 8.65 -5.92
C ALA A 173 -12.12 9.72 -5.03
N GLU A 174 -12.65 9.30 -3.88
CA GLU A 174 -13.05 10.22 -2.81
C GLU A 174 -11.82 10.74 -2.06
N ASP A 175 -11.87 12.01 -1.67
CA ASP A 175 -10.78 12.61 -0.91
C ASP A 175 -10.74 12.08 0.53
N VAL A 176 -9.57 11.66 0.98
CA VAL A 176 -9.31 11.24 2.36
C VAL A 176 -8.51 12.33 3.08
N PRO A 177 -9.14 13.11 3.99
CA PRO A 177 -8.45 14.14 4.75
C PRO A 177 -7.32 13.57 5.62
N PHE A 178 -6.32 14.41 5.93
CA PHE A 178 -5.16 14.03 6.77
C PHE A 178 -5.59 13.42 8.12
N GLU A 179 -6.61 13.99 8.79
CA GLU A 179 -7.09 13.47 10.07
C GLU A 179 -7.72 12.08 9.94
N THR A 180 -8.39 11.79 8.82
CA THR A 180 -8.92 10.45 8.53
C THR A 180 -7.79 9.47 8.26
N LEU A 181 -6.77 9.85 7.47
CA LEU A 181 -5.58 9.03 7.25
C LEU A 181 -4.89 8.67 8.57
N LYS A 182 -4.70 9.67 9.44
CA LYS A 182 -4.09 9.48 10.76
C LYS A 182 -4.93 8.55 11.64
N ALA A 183 -6.24 8.76 11.69
CA ALA A 183 -7.16 7.90 12.45
C ALA A 183 -7.14 6.44 11.96
N ILE A 184 -7.02 6.22 10.64
CA ILE A 184 -6.84 4.88 10.07
C ILE A 184 -5.52 4.27 10.56
N CYS A 185 -4.40 5.00 10.49
CA CYS A 185 -3.11 4.50 10.95
C CYS A 185 -3.11 4.15 12.46
N GLU A 186 -3.85 4.90 13.28
CA GLU A 186 -4.00 4.64 14.71
C GLU A 186 -4.91 3.44 15.01
N ALA A 187 -5.87 3.13 14.12
CA ALA A 187 -6.89 2.11 14.33
C ALA A 187 -6.45 0.68 13.98
N VAL A 188 -5.42 0.52 13.13
CA VAL A 188 -4.94 -0.79 12.65
C VAL A 188 -3.51 -1.06 13.09
N SER A 189 -3.11 -2.34 13.07
CA SER A 189 -1.73 -2.77 13.37
C SER A 189 -0.91 -3.08 12.12
N ILE A 190 -1.57 -3.32 10.98
CA ILE A 190 -0.91 -3.58 9.70
C ILE A 190 -0.38 -2.28 9.07
N PRO A 191 0.68 -2.35 8.24
CA PRO A 191 1.24 -1.19 7.54
C PRO A 191 0.21 -0.42 6.71
N VAL A 192 0.29 0.91 6.73
CA VAL A 192 -0.54 1.81 5.93
C VAL A 192 0.34 2.65 5.01
N ILE A 193 0.02 2.67 3.73
CA ILE A 193 0.60 3.58 2.73
C ILE A 193 -0.43 4.58 2.26
N ALA A 194 -0.01 5.81 1.96
CA ALA A 194 -0.88 6.82 1.36
C ALA A 194 -0.81 6.74 -0.18
N ILE A 195 -1.94 7.01 -0.85
CA ILE A 195 -2.04 7.05 -2.31
C ILE A 195 -2.95 8.20 -2.75
N GLY A 196 -2.76 8.65 -3.99
CA GLY A 196 -3.58 9.67 -4.66
C GLY A 196 -3.00 11.06 -4.61
N GLY A 197 -2.67 11.63 -5.77
CA GLY A 197 -2.19 13.00 -5.95
C GLY A 197 -0.85 13.33 -5.29
N ILE A 198 -0.11 12.34 -4.82
CA ILE A 198 1.17 12.55 -4.13
C ILE A 198 2.26 12.91 -5.14
N THR A 199 3.03 13.93 -4.83
CA THR A 199 4.17 14.43 -5.59
C THR A 199 5.39 14.61 -4.67
N LYS A 200 6.56 14.89 -5.25
CA LYS A 200 7.77 15.22 -4.47
C LYS A 200 7.61 16.49 -3.61
N ASP A 201 6.70 17.38 -3.98
CA ASP A 201 6.53 18.68 -3.32
C ASP A 201 5.56 18.62 -2.14
N ASN A 202 4.50 17.78 -2.26
CA ASN A 202 3.45 17.67 -1.23
C ASN A 202 3.62 16.48 -0.27
N VAL A 203 4.45 15.47 -0.58
CA VAL A 203 4.64 14.29 0.29
C VAL A 203 5.01 14.65 1.74
N LYS A 204 5.70 15.75 1.96
CA LYS A 204 6.05 16.27 3.29
C LYS A 204 4.84 16.61 4.17
N GLU A 205 3.69 16.92 3.55
CA GLU A 205 2.44 17.24 4.25
C GLU A 205 1.81 16.02 4.92
N LEU A 206 2.27 14.81 4.56
CA LEU A 206 1.84 13.55 5.18
C LEU A 206 2.63 13.20 6.45
N ALA A 207 3.64 14.01 6.82
CA ALA A 207 4.44 13.76 8.02
C ALA A 207 3.58 13.76 9.30
N GLY A 208 3.78 12.76 10.15
CA GLY A 208 3.02 12.60 11.40
C GLY A 208 1.65 11.93 11.25
N SER A 209 1.28 11.48 10.04
CA SER A 209 0.05 10.70 9.82
C SER A 209 0.14 9.25 10.30
N GLY A 210 1.35 8.70 10.45
CA GLY A 210 1.57 7.30 10.84
C GLY A 210 1.75 6.32 9.66
N ILE A 211 1.78 6.81 8.42
CA ILE A 211 2.06 5.97 7.24
C ILE A 211 3.50 5.46 7.25
N CYS A 212 3.73 4.29 6.66
CA CYS A 212 5.06 3.73 6.45
C CYS A 212 5.65 4.01 5.06
N GLY A 213 4.83 4.48 4.11
CA GLY A 213 5.25 4.74 2.74
C GLY A 213 4.14 5.36 1.90
N ILE A 214 4.42 5.50 0.61
CA ILE A 214 3.49 6.06 -0.37
C ILE A 214 3.39 5.19 -1.62
N ALA A 215 2.20 5.15 -2.24
CA ALA A 215 2.00 4.60 -3.57
C ALA A 215 1.72 5.72 -4.57
N VAL A 216 2.35 5.65 -5.73
CA VAL A 216 2.25 6.69 -6.77
C VAL A 216 2.15 6.09 -8.17
N ILE A 217 1.50 6.83 -9.07
CA ILE A 217 1.43 6.56 -10.51
C ILE A 217 2.19 7.66 -11.25
N SER A 218 1.53 8.79 -11.46
CA SER A 218 2.01 9.88 -12.32
C SER A 218 3.28 10.56 -11.79
N ALA A 219 3.49 10.62 -10.49
CA ALA A 219 4.70 11.21 -9.89
C ALA A 219 6.01 10.52 -10.36
N ILE A 220 5.91 9.26 -10.77
CA ILE A 220 7.00 8.48 -11.37
C ILE A 220 6.84 8.42 -12.89
N PHE A 221 5.74 7.87 -13.40
CA PHE A 221 5.62 7.48 -14.80
C PHE A 221 5.29 8.64 -15.76
N ALA A 222 4.76 9.77 -15.28
CA ALA A 222 4.58 10.97 -16.09
C ALA A 222 5.87 11.81 -16.24
N SER A 223 6.95 11.45 -15.55
CA SER A 223 8.22 12.15 -15.61
C SER A 223 8.97 11.82 -16.91
N LYS A 224 9.67 12.82 -17.48
CA LYS A 224 10.60 12.60 -18.60
C LYS A 224 11.84 11.81 -18.19
N ASP A 225 12.23 11.87 -16.94
CA ASP A 225 13.32 11.11 -16.34
C ASP A 225 12.78 10.36 -15.10
N ILE A 226 12.28 9.15 -15.38
CA ILE A 226 11.65 8.28 -14.38
C ILE A 226 12.64 7.93 -13.26
N GLU A 227 13.90 7.64 -13.60
CA GLU A 227 14.88 7.22 -12.61
C GLU A 227 15.21 8.36 -11.62
N THR A 228 15.45 9.57 -12.13
CA THR A 228 15.73 10.74 -11.29
C THR A 228 14.51 11.13 -10.45
N ALA A 229 13.31 11.17 -11.05
CA ALA A 229 12.06 11.48 -10.33
C ALA A 229 11.81 10.49 -9.18
N THR A 230 12.08 9.21 -9.41
CA THR A 230 11.94 8.16 -8.40
C THR A 230 12.93 8.34 -7.25
N LYS A 231 14.21 8.66 -7.55
CA LYS A 231 15.23 8.93 -6.53
C LYS A 231 14.86 10.12 -5.64
N GLU A 232 14.43 11.23 -6.26
CA GLU A 232 14.01 12.43 -5.52
C GLU A 232 12.81 12.15 -4.62
N LEU A 233 11.80 11.45 -5.17
CA LEU A 233 10.59 11.09 -4.43
C LEU A 233 10.91 10.18 -3.25
N LYS A 234 11.78 9.17 -3.43
CA LYS A 234 12.22 8.28 -2.34
C LYS A 234 12.86 9.05 -1.19
N VAL A 235 13.76 9.97 -1.50
CA VAL A 235 14.43 10.80 -0.47
C VAL A 235 13.42 11.62 0.33
N ASN A 236 12.41 12.20 -0.34
CA ASN A 236 11.39 13.00 0.32
C ASN A 236 10.42 12.13 1.12
N THR A 237 10.07 10.93 0.62
CA THR A 237 9.24 9.96 1.35
C THR A 237 9.91 9.52 2.65
N ILE A 238 11.20 9.19 2.63
CA ILE A 238 11.96 8.83 3.83
C ILE A 238 11.87 9.92 4.92
N LYS A 239 11.88 11.19 4.52
CA LYS A 239 11.76 12.31 5.47
C LYS A 239 10.35 12.50 6.01
N ALA A 240 9.33 12.10 5.26
CA ALA A 240 7.93 12.25 5.64
C ALA A 240 7.45 11.11 6.58
N VAL A 241 8.00 9.89 6.45
CA VAL A 241 7.58 8.72 7.23
C VAL A 241 8.44 8.46 8.48
N LYS A 242 9.53 9.19 8.65
CA LYS A 242 10.41 9.17 9.84
C LYS A 242 10.06 10.30 10.80
#